data_f195fd8a4f04aea0ba79e4aa466ab690
#
_entry.id   f195fd8a4f04aea0ba79e4aa466ab690
#
_cell.length_a   1.000
_cell.length_b   1.000
_cell.length_c   1.000
_cell.angle_alpha   90.00
_cell.angle_beta   90.00
_cell.angle_gamma   90.00
#
_symmetry.space_group_name_H-M   'P 1'
#
loop_
_entity.id
_entity.type
_entity.pdbx_description
1 polymer ?
#
loop_
_entity_poly.entity_id
_entity_poly.type
_entity_poly.pdbx_seq_one_letter_code
_entity_poly.pdbx_strand_id
1 'polypeptide(L)'
;MTNLPAIPPLERPRDVLCLGLNATDHLCLIPHRPDWGGKLRMKTLTTMGGGQAATAACALGRLGWRVAYAGVCGDDPPGRQAGPWLREFGVDPAGLLVRPGTGSQQAFIMVEERGGERTIIWTRDEACRLEPEDLDEKLIASARVLHLDGHFWQASIAAARLAKAHGLVVSLDAERIFAGTEELVSLCDVVMGCEDFAQRL
;
A
#
# COMPACT_ATOMS: atom_id res chain seq x y z
N MET A 1 -1.29 -12.73 -26.96
CA MET A 1 -2.38 -12.56 -25.99
C MET A 1 -1.89 -13.09 -24.66
N THR A 2 -1.63 -12.24 -23.69
CA THR A 2 -1.29 -12.66 -22.32
C THR A 2 -2.54 -13.29 -21.71
N ASN A 3 -2.51 -14.60 -21.45
CA ASN A 3 -3.57 -15.26 -20.69
C ASN A 3 -3.54 -14.72 -19.26
N LEU A 4 -4.47 -13.84 -18.91
CA LEU A 4 -4.67 -13.45 -17.53
C LEU A 4 -5.07 -14.69 -16.72
N PRO A 5 -4.62 -14.78 -15.46
CA PRO A 5 -4.97 -15.91 -14.60
C PRO A 5 -6.49 -15.93 -14.35
N ALA A 6 -7.05 -17.12 -14.26
CA ALA A 6 -8.46 -17.29 -13.93
C ALA A 6 -8.68 -16.83 -12.46
N ILE A 7 -9.56 -15.84 -12.28
CA ILE A 7 -9.93 -15.37 -10.93
C ILE A 7 -10.86 -16.41 -10.30
N PRO A 8 -10.61 -16.82 -9.04
CA PRO A 8 -11.47 -17.75 -8.31
C PRO A 8 -12.95 -17.33 -8.26
N PRO A 9 -13.90 -18.27 -8.11
CA PRO A 9 -15.35 -17.99 -8.10
C PRO A 9 -15.76 -16.95 -7.04
N LEU A 10 -16.96 -16.37 -7.23
CA LEU A 10 -17.54 -15.32 -6.38
C LEU A 10 -17.94 -15.76 -4.96
N GLU A 11 -17.79 -17.03 -4.61
CA GLU A 11 -18.21 -17.59 -3.33
C GLU A 11 -17.40 -17.11 -2.12
N ARG A 12 -16.25 -16.45 -2.35
CA ARG A 12 -15.45 -15.90 -1.25
C ARG A 12 -16.04 -14.59 -0.74
N PRO A 13 -15.98 -14.33 0.59
CA PRO A 13 -16.58 -13.13 1.19
C PRO A 13 -15.95 -11.82 0.69
N ARG A 14 -14.68 -11.87 0.21
CA ARG A 14 -13.96 -10.69 -0.29
C ARG A 14 -13.49 -10.91 -1.71
N ASP A 15 -13.52 -9.84 -2.51
CA ASP A 15 -12.97 -9.86 -3.86
C ASP A 15 -11.47 -9.64 -3.84
N VAL A 16 -10.99 -8.68 -3.04
CA VAL A 16 -9.58 -8.33 -2.94
C VAL A 16 -9.17 -8.13 -1.49
N LEU A 17 -8.01 -8.64 -1.12
CA LEU A 17 -7.24 -8.22 0.04
C LEU A 17 -6.03 -7.43 -0.46
N CYS A 18 -5.91 -6.16 -0.08
CA CYS A 18 -4.71 -5.35 -0.30
C CYS A 18 -3.83 -5.44 0.95
N LEU A 19 -2.57 -5.84 0.79
CA LEU A 19 -1.61 -5.95 1.88
C LEU A 19 -0.36 -5.14 1.56
N GLY A 20 -0.03 -4.20 2.46
CA GLY A 20 1.15 -3.36 2.29
C GLY A 20 1.10 -2.06 3.07
N LEU A 21 1.63 -1.01 2.45
CA LEU A 21 1.82 0.29 3.05
C LEU A 21 0.51 1.07 3.20
N ASN A 22 0.35 1.70 4.36
CA ASN A 22 -0.46 2.91 4.53
C ASN A 22 0.43 4.05 5.05
N ALA A 23 0.03 5.27 4.77
CA ALA A 23 0.72 6.46 5.20
C ALA A 23 -0.28 7.59 5.45
N THR A 24 0.17 8.62 6.14
CA THR A 24 -0.49 9.93 6.15
C THR A 24 0.27 10.85 5.23
N ASP A 25 -0.37 11.32 4.17
CA ASP A 25 0.21 12.22 3.18
C ASP A 25 -0.23 13.66 3.44
N HIS A 26 0.76 14.56 3.60
CA HIS A 26 0.60 16.00 3.67
C HIS A 26 0.93 16.60 2.30
N LEU A 27 -0.11 16.84 1.50
CA LEU A 27 0.03 17.36 0.13
C LEU A 27 0.15 18.87 0.15
N CYS A 28 1.32 19.38 -0.22
CA CYS A 28 1.66 20.80 -0.25
C CYS A 28 1.67 21.30 -1.70
N LEU A 29 0.66 22.04 -2.13
CA LEU A 29 0.71 22.72 -3.44
C LEU A 29 1.57 23.97 -3.33
N ILE A 30 2.63 24.03 -4.11
CA ILE A 30 3.62 25.11 -4.11
C ILE A 30 3.70 25.79 -5.48
N PRO A 31 3.97 27.12 -5.55
CA PRO A 31 4.06 27.84 -6.81
C PRO A 31 5.30 27.48 -7.64
N HIS A 32 6.38 27.09 -7.00
CA HIS A 32 7.66 26.68 -7.59
C HIS A 32 8.48 25.88 -6.55
N ARG A 33 9.52 25.22 -7.00
CA ARG A 33 10.47 24.49 -6.11
C ARG A 33 11.10 25.48 -5.10
N PRO A 34 11.14 25.16 -3.80
CA PRO A 34 11.79 26.01 -2.80
C PRO A 34 13.32 25.94 -2.90
N ASP A 35 13.98 27.06 -2.64
CA ASP A 35 15.42 27.13 -2.47
C ASP A 35 15.82 26.81 -1.01
N TRP A 36 17.02 26.25 -0.83
CA TRP A 36 17.59 26.05 0.49
C TRP A 36 17.78 27.38 1.22
N GLY A 37 17.37 27.44 2.49
CA GLY A 37 17.42 28.65 3.31
C GLY A 37 16.35 29.69 2.97
N GLY A 38 15.53 29.47 1.95
CA GLY A 38 14.42 30.33 1.57
C GLY A 38 13.17 30.14 2.39
N LYS A 39 12.19 31.02 2.18
CA LYS A 39 10.81 30.90 2.70
C LYS A 39 9.86 30.93 1.51
N LEU A 40 9.02 29.93 1.41
CA LEU A 40 8.02 29.83 0.34
C LEU A 40 6.64 29.65 0.96
N ARG A 41 5.67 30.47 0.55
CA ARG A 41 4.28 30.30 0.94
C ARG A 41 3.64 29.24 0.06
N MET A 42 3.22 28.13 0.64
CA MET A 42 2.40 27.13 -0.05
C MET A 42 1.01 27.69 -0.35
N LYS A 43 0.38 27.22 -1.40
CA LYS A 43 -1.01 27.60 -1.77
C LYS A 43 -2.03 26.84 -0.95
N THR A 44 -1.86 25.53 -0.84
CA THR A 44 -2.74 24.66 -0.04
C THR A 44 -1.93 23.61 0.69
N LEU A 45 -2.47 23.16 1.81
CA LEU A 45 -2.04 21.98 2.53
C LEU A 45 -3.27 21.07 2.72
N THR A 46 -3.19 19.84 2.22
CA THR A 46 -4.22 18.83 2.39
C THR A 46 -3.62 17.61 3.07
N THR A 47 -4.28 17.11 4.11
CA THR A 47 -3.87 15.86 4.77
C THR A 47 -4.85 14.76 4.40
N MET A 48 -4.34 13.61 3.97
CA MET A 48 -5.15 12.47 3.52
C MET A 48 -4.45 11.13 3.80
N GLY A 49 -5.19 10.05 3.72
CA GLY A 49 -4.61 8.71 3.71
C GLY A 49 -3.85 8.46 2.41
N GLY A 50 -2.72 7.77 2.52
CA GLY A 50 -1.86 7.38 1.42
C GLY A 50 -1.26 5.98 1.64
N GLY A 51 -0.21 5.68 0.89
CA GLY A 51 0.41 4.35 0.81
C GLY A 51 -0.15 3.55 -0.37
N GLN A 52 0.72 2.82 -1.08
CA GLN A 52 0.37 2.17 -2.34
C GLN A 52 -0.77 1.17 -2.18
N ALA A 53 -0.64 0.17 -1.30
CA ALA A 53 -1.69 -0.83 -1.07
C ALA A 53 -2.98 -0.22 -0.49
N ALA A 54 -2.87 0.75 0.43
CA ALA A 54 -4.03 1.41 1.00
C ALA A 54 -4.79 2.25 -0.04
N THR A 55 -4.07 2.94 -0.93
CA THR A 55 -4.66 3.72 -2.02
C THR A 55 -5.36 2.81 -3.03
N ALA A 56 -4.74 1.68 -3.40
CA ALA A 56 -5.37 0.67 -4.25
C ALA A 56 -6.65 0.11 -3.61
N ALA A 57 -6.61 -0.20 -2.30
CA ALA A 57 -7.79 -0.65 -1.57
C ALA A 57 -8.93 0.38 -1.61
N CYS A 58 -8.61 1.66 -1.33
CA CYS A 58 -9.60 2.74 -1.36
C CYS A 58 -10.21 2.94 -2.77
N ALA A 59 -9.40 2.85 -3.82
CA ALA A 59 -9.88 2.94 -5.19
C ALA A 59 -10.87 1.81 -5.52
N LEU A 60 -10.53 0.57 -5.16
CA LEU A 60 -11.40 -0.59 -5.36
C LEU A 60 -12.68 -0.51 -4.53
N GLY A 61 -12.60 -0.08 -3.26
CA GLY A 61 -13.79 0.12 -2.42
C GLY A 61 -14.73 1.17 -2.99
N ARG A 62 -14.20 2.28 -3.52
CA ARG A 62 -14.96 3.32 -4.22
C ARG A 62 -15.68 2.80 -5.47
N LEU A 63 -15.09 1.80 -6.14
CA LEU A 63 -15.68 1.13 -7.31
C LEU A 63 -16.71 0.05 -6.92
N GLY A 64 -16.97 -0.15 -5.63
CA GLY A 64 -17.99 -1.09 -5.13
C GLY A 64 -17.51 -2.53 -4.94
N TRP A 65 -16.21 -2.80 -4.99
CA TRP A 65 -15.66 -4.12 -4.70
C TRP A 65 -15.63 -4.39 -3.19
N ARG A 66 -15.75 -5.66 -2.81
CA ARG A 66 -15.64 -6.12 -1.41
C ARG A 66 -14.16 -6.24 -1.06
N VAL A 67 -13.59 -5.17 -0.48
CA VAL A 67 -12.15 -5.04 -0.24
C VAL A 67 -11.85 -5.09 1.24
N ALA A 68 -10.81 -5.85 1.62
CA ALA A 68 -10.15 -5.74 2.91
C ALA A 68 -8.74 -5.19 2.75
N TYR A 69 -8.24 -4.62 3.82
CA TYR A 69 -6.88 -4.12 3.91
C TYR A 69 -6.13 -4.78 5.08
N ALA A 70 -4.87 -5.15 4.83
CA ALA A 70 -3.92 -5.62 5.84
C ALA A 70 -2.64 -4.76 5.77
N GLY A 71 -2.14 -4.37 6.93
CA GLY A 71 -0.96 -3.53 7.05
C GLY A 71 -0.73 -3.13 8.49
N VAL A 72 0.12 -2.13 8.72
CA VAL A 72 0.49 -1.69 10.06
C VAL A 72 0.50 -0.17 10.17
N CYS A 73 0.10 0.35 11.31
CA CYS A 73 0.28 1.75 11.71
C CYS A 73 0.76 1.81 13.18
N GLY A 74 1.25 2.96 13.60
CA GLY A 74 1.55 3.25 14.99
C GLY A 74 0.29 3.61 15.80
N ASP A 75 0.45 3.79 17.10
CA ASP A 75 -0.59 4.29 18.00
C ASP A 75 -0.63 5.83 18.11
N ASP A 76 0.07 6.49 17.20
CA ASP A 76 0.16 7.95 17.07
C ASP A 76 -1.11 8.57 16.43
N PRO A 77 -1.23 9.92 16.38
CA PRO A 77 -2.38 10.58 15.76
C PRO A 77 -2.61 10.19 14.29
N PRO A 78 -1.58 10.11 13.41
CA PRO A 78 -1.74 9.59 12.05
C PRO A 78 -2.28 8.16 12.00
N GLY A 79 -1.74 7.25 12.80
CA GLY A 79 -2.17 5.85 12.84
C GLY A 79 -3.63 5.68 13.25
N ARG A 80 -4.11 6.52 14.19
CA ARG A 80 -5.53 6.51 14.58
C ARG A 80 -6.49 6.90 13.46
N GLN A 81 -6.02 7.58 12.41
CA GLN A 81 -6.83 7.96 11.25
C GLN A 81 -6.84 6.90 10.15
N ALA A 82 -5.87 5.99 10.12
CA ALA A 82 -5.73 5.00 9.05
C ALA A 82 -7.01 4.13 8.88
N GLY A 83 -7.54 3.57 9.97
CA GLY A 83 -8.76 2.78 9.92
C GLY A 83 -10.01 3.57 9.50
N PRO A 84 -10.28 4.75 10.09
CA PRO A 84 -11.36 5.65 9.65
C PRO A 84 -11.29 5.98 8.16
N TRP A 85 -10.15 6.36 7.63
CA TRP A 85 -10.00 6.66 6.19
C TRP A 85 -10.31 5.45 5.31
N LEU A 86 -9.80 4.27 5.65
CA LEU A 86 -10.13 3.05 4.90
C LEU A 86 -11.64 2.81 4.84
N ARG A 87 -12.33 2.94 5.99
CA ARG A 87 -13.81 2.73 6.06
C ARG A 87 -14.59 3.78 5.25
N GLU A 88 -14.12 5.03 5.19
CA GLU A 88 -14.74 6.09 4.38
C GLU A 88 -14.84 5.71 2.90
N PHE A 89 -13.89 4.92 2.41
CA PHE A 89 -13.86 4.41 1.03
C PHE A 89 -14.48 3.01 0.88
N GLY A 90 -15.13 2.47 1.92
CA GLY A 90 -15.79 1.15 1.84
C GLY A 90 -14.83 -0.03 2.02
N VAL A 91 -13.62 0.20 2.56
CA VAL A 91 -12.62 -0.83 2.80
C VAL A 91 -12.74 -1.37 4.23
N ASP A 92 -12.77 -2.69 4.39
CA ASP A 92 -12.71 -3.38 5.68
C ASP A 92 -11.25 -3.40 6.18
N PRO A 93 -10.91 -2.69 7.29
CA PRO A 93 -9.56 -2.64 7.82
C PRO A 93 -9.25 -3.83 8.75
N ALA A 94 -9.84 -4.99 8.54
CA ALA A 94 -9.74 -6.14 9.46
C ALA A 94 -8.30 -6.61 9.72
N GLY A 95 -7.38 -6.39 8.75
CA GLY A 95 -5.96 -6.74 8.87
C GLY A 95 -5.06 -5.55 9.22
N LEU A 96 -5.61 -4.39 9.60
CA LEU A 96 -4.81 -3.24 10.02
C LEU A 96 -4.36 -3.43 11.48
N LEU A 97 -3.08 -3.61 11.68
CA LEU A 97 -2.45 -3.75 13.00
C LEU A 97 -2.00 -2.40 13.53
N VAL A 98 -2.11 -2.23 14.85
CA VAL A 98 -1.56 -1.06 15.55
C VAL A 98 -0.34 -1.51 16.36
N ARG A 99 0.84 -0.94 16.09
CA ARG A 99 2.07 -1.18 16.85
C ARG A 99 2.19 -0.15 17.98
N PRO A 100 2.04 -0.56 19.25
CA PRO A 100 2.15 0.37 20.37
C PRO A 100 3.55 1.00 20.45
N GLY A 101 3.60 2.29 20.78
CA GLY A 101 4.83 3.04 20.99
C GLY A 101 5.62 3.34 19.71
N THR A 102 5.00 3.18 18.52
CA THR A 102 5.67 3.47 17.25
C THR A 102 4.99 4.61 16.49
N GLY A 103 5.75 5.26 15.60
CA GLY A 103 5.25 6.28 14.67
C GLY A 103 4.83 5.69 13.33
N SER A 104 3.64 6.09 12.86
CA SER A 104 3.14 5.73 11.53
C SER A 104 3.95 6.41 10.42
N GLN A 105 3.92 5.84 9.21
CA GLN A 105 4.51 6.50 8.07
C GLN A 105 3.77 7.79 7.74
N GLN A 106 4.54 8.86 7.55
CA GLN A 106 4.06 10.15 7.08
C GLN A 106 4.91 10.62 5.91
N ALA A 107 4.30 11.33 4.97
CA ALA A 107 4.98 11.93 3.85
C ALA A 107 4.53 13.39 3.66
N PHE A 108 5.50 14.28 3.43
CA PHE A 108 5.27 15.62 2.91
C PHE A 108 5.52 15.58 1.41
N ILE A 109 4.48 15.85 0.64
CA ILE A 109 4.51 15.76 -0.83
C ILE A 109 4.36 17.17 -1.38
N MET A 110 5.45 17.75 -1.81
CA MET A 110 5.46 19.03 -2.51
C MET A 110 5.09 18.80 -3.97
N VAL A 111 4.03 19.45 -4.44
CA VAL A 111 3.58 19.42 -5.83
C VAL A 111 3.71 20.82 -6.41
N GLU A 112 4.46 20.97 -7.48
CA GLU A 112 4.61 22.23 -8.18
C GLU A 112 3.39 22.48 -9.08
N GLU A 113 2.80 23.67 -8.95
CA GLU A 113 1.53 24.00 -9.60
C GLU A 113 1.59 23.97 -11.14
N ARG A 114 2.68 24.43 -11.74
CA ARG A 114 2.78 24.61 -13.19
C ARG A 114 3.16 23.33 -13.92
N GLY A 115 4.17 22.63 -13.42
CA GLY A 115 4.71 21.42 -14.05
C GLY A 115 4.10 20.13 -13.53
N GLY A 116 3.48 20.17 -12.35
CA GLY A 116 2.98 18.97 -11.68
C GLY A 116 4.09 18.08 -11.11
N GLU A 117 5.35 18.53 -11.16
CA GLU A 117 6.46 17.80 -10.57
C GLU A 117 6.28 17.67 -9.07
N ARG A 118 6.67 16.50 -8.52
CA ARG A 118 6.53 16.24 -7.10
C ARG A 118 7.85 15.83 -6.46
N THR A 119 8.02 16.27 -5.22
CA THR A 119 9.08 15.78 -4.33
C THR A 119 8.44 15.24 -3.06
N ILE A 120 8.84 14.02 -2.67
CA ILE A 120 8.31 13.33 -1.50
C ILE A 120 9.40 13.24 -0.45
N ILE A 121 9.11 13.75 0.76
CA ILE A 121 9.93 13.61 1.95
C ILE A 121 9.11 12.80 2.95
N TRP A 122 9.63 11.66 3.37
CA TRP A 122 8.86 10.75 4.22
C TRP A 122 9.66 10.24 5.41
N THR A 123 8.94 9.80 6.43
CA THR A 123 9.50 9.15 7.61
C THR A 123 8.60 8.00 8.06
N ARG A 124 9.19 7.00 8.69
CA ARG A 124 8.51 5.89 9.35
C ARG A 124 9.39 5.40 10.49
N ASP A 125 8.78 5.03 11.61
CA ASP A 125 9.48 4.27 12.63
C ASP A 125 9.81 2.86 12.08
N GLU A 126 11.05 2.42 12.18
CA GLU A 126 11.47 1.11 11.68
C GLU A 126 10.78 -0.05 12.41
N ALA A 127 10.37 0.16 13.67
CA ALA A 127 9.59 -0.81 14.42
C ALA A 127 8.13 -0.90 13.95
N CYS A 128 7.62 0.12 13.21
CA CYS A 128 6.30 0.11 12.60
C CYS A 128 6.31 -0.63 11.27
N ARG A 129 6.44 -1.95 11.33
CA ARG A 129 6.49 -2.83 10.15
C ARG A 129 5.63 -4.07 10.35
N LEU A 130 5.19 -4.63 9.23
CA LEU A 130 4.45 -5.89 9.17
C LEU A 130 5.43 -7.04 9.01
N GLU A 131 5.32 -8.03 9.87
CA GLU A 131 6.14 -9.24 9.86
C GLU A 131 5.34 -10.45 9.39
N PRO A 132 5.99 -11.54 8.93
CA PRO A 132 5.30 -12.76 8.53
C PRO A 132 4.38 -13.36 9.62
N GLU A 133 4.76 -13.22 10.88
CA GLU A 133 4.01 -13.72 12.05
C GLU A 133 2.72 -12.95 12.32
N ASP A 134 2.57 -11.77 11.75
CA ASP A 134 1.38 -10.93 11.87
C ASP A 134 0.26 -11.31 10.90
N LEU A 135 0.53 -12.21 9.97
CA LEU A 135 -0.40 -12.54 8.90
C LEU A 135 -1.57 -13.39 9.42
N ASP A 136 -2.77 -12.96 9.12
CA ASP A 136 -3.98 -13.77 9.32
C ASP A 136 -4.28 -14.58 8.06
N GLU A 137 -3.94 -15.86 8.09
CA GLU A 137 -4.20 -16.80 6.99
C GLU A 137 -5.68 -16.88 6.62
N LYS A 138 -6.59 -16.79 7.61
CA LYS A 138 -8.04 -16.84 7.36
C LYS A 138 -8.49 -15.58 6.58
N LEU A 139 -7.93 -14.43 6.92
CA LEU A 139 -8.19 -13.19 6.17
C LEU A 139 -7.68 -13.32 4.74
N ILE A 140 -6.47 -13.83 4.52
CA ILE A 140 -5.92 -14.09 3.17
C ILE A 140 -6.83 -15.04 2.41
N ALA A 141 -7.14 -16.19 2.97
CA ALA A 141 -7.99 -17.20 2.34
C ALA A 141 -9.41 -16.72 2.02
N SER A 142 -9.88 -15.65 2.67
CA SER A 142 -11.22 -15.09 2.45
C SER A 142 -11.34 -14.26 1.16
N ALA A 143 -10.22 -13.93 0.50
CA ALA A 143 -10.21 -13.12 -0.71
C ALA A 143 -10.02 -13.96 -1.98
N ARG A 144 -10.35 -13.41 -3.13
CA ARG A 144 -10.11 -14.00 -4.46
C ARG A 144 -8.77 -13.57 -5.03
N VAL A 145 -8.38 -12.35 -4.70
CA VAL A 145 -7.13 -11.71 -5.16
C VAL A 145 -6.39 -11.17 -3.94
N LEU A 146 -5.08 -11.38 -3.90
CA LEU A 146 -4.17 -10.69 -3.00
C LEU A 146 -3.40 -9.65 -3.83
N HIS A 147 -3.51 -8.37 -3.44
CA HIS A 147 -2.74 -7.27 -4.01
C HIS A 147 -1.66 -6.82 -3.03
N LEU A 148 -0.42 -6.72 -3.50
CA LEU A 148 0.78 -6.40 -2.72
C LEU A 148 1.49 -5.18 -3.29
N ASP A 149 2.24 -4.45 -2.45
CA ASP A 149 3.14 -3.37 -2.88
C ASP A 149 4.62 -3.63 -2.54
N GLY A 150 4.92 -4.75 -1.87
CA GLY A 150 6.29 -5.17 -1.55
C GLY A 150 7.00 -4.34 -0.47
N HIS A 151 6.36 -3.32 0.14
CA HIS A 151 7.00 -2.50 1.17
C HIS A 151 7.43 -3.29 2.42
N PHE A 152 6.70 -4.34 2.78
CA PHE A 152 7.03 -5.29 3.84
C PHE A 152 7.37 -6.63 3.19
N TRP A 153 8.51 -6.70 2.51
CA TRP A 153 8.83 -7.76 1.57
C TRP A 153 8.81 -9.17 2.18
N GLN A 154 9.26 -9.37 3.43
CA GLN A 154 9.18 -10.68 4.10
C GLN A 154 7.72 -11.11 4.31
N ALA A 155 6.88 -10.21 4.84
CA ALA A 155 5.46 -10.45 4.99
C ALA A 155 4.77 -10.63 3.63
N SER A 156 5.17 -9.87 2.61
CA SER A 156 4.62 -9.98 1.25
C SER A 156 4.90 -11.35 0.63
N ILE A 157 6.13 -11.87 0.77
CA ILE A 157 6.48 -13.22 0.29
C ILE A 157 5.66 -14.28 1.04
N ALA A 158 5.59 -14.19 2.38
CA ALA A 158 4.81 -15.13 3.17
C ALA A 158 3.32 -15.09 2.80
N ALA A 159 2.74 -13.89 2.64
CA ALA A 159 1.36 -13.70 2.22
C ALA A 159 1.11 -14.26 0.80
N ALA A 160 2.04 -14.04 -0.14
CA ALA A 160 1.94 -14.56 -1.49
C ALA A 160 1.95 -16.11 -1.50
N ARG A 161 2.81 -16.73 -0.70
CA ARG A 161 2.85 -18.20 -0.55
C ARG A 161 1.52 -18.74 0.02
N LEU A 162 0.98 -18.12 1.07
CA LEU A 162 -0.34 -18.48 1.63
C LEU A 162 -1.43 -18.29 0.57
N ALA A 163 -1.44 -17.18 -0.13
CA ALA A 163 -2.41 -16.90 -1.19
C ALA A 163 -2.38 -17.97 -2.30
N LYS A 164 -1.18 -18.36 -2.75
CA LYS A 164 -1.02 -19.43 -3.75
C LYS A 164 -1.51 -20.78 -3.22
N ALA A 165 -1.22 -21.12 -1.96
CA ALA A 165 -1.72 -22.36 -1.33
C ALA A 165 -3.25 -22.41 -1.28
N HIS A 166 -3.90 -21.26 -1.15
CA HIS A 166 -5.36 -21.14 -1.18
C HIS A 166 -5.93 -20.84 -2.59
N GLY A 167 -5.10 -20.86 -3.64
CA GLY A 167 -5.55 -20.67 -5.02
C GLY A 167 -6.00 -19.25 -5.36
N LEU A 168 -5.48 -18.23 -4.66
CA LEU A 168 -5.72 -16.83 -5.01
C LEU A 168 -4.89 -16.43 -6.22
N VAL A 169 -5.37 -15.41 -6.93
CA VAL A 169 -4.53 -14.63 -7.84
C VAL A 169 -3.72 -13.63 -7.01
N VAL A 170 -2.42 -13.54 -7.28
CA VAL A 170 -1.51 -12.61 -6.61
C VAL A 170 -1.07 -11.52 -7.58
N SER A 171 -1.26 -10.26 -7.21
CA SER A 171 -0.80 -9.10 -7.97
C SER A 171 0.15 -8.25 -7.14
N LEU A 172 1.14 -7.65 -7.79
CA LEU A 172 2.17 -6.81 -7.18
C LEU A 172 2.26 -5.46 -7.90
N ASP A 173 2.21 -4.37 -7.14
CA ASP A 173 2.66 -3.04 -7.55
C ASP A 173 4.14 -2.91 -7.17
N ALA A 174 5.03 -2.99 -8.16
CA ALA A 174 6.48 -3.14 -7.97
C ALA A 174 7.21 -1.82 -8.24
N GLU A 175 7.68 -1.17 -7.18
CA GLU A 175 8.46 0.07 -7.28
C GLU A 175 9.93 -0.15 -6.94
N ARG A 176 10.22 -0.99 -5.93
CA ARG A 176 11.55 -1.12 -5.35
C ARG A 176 12.13 -2.51 -5.55
N ILE A 177 13.47 -2.55 -5.68
CA ILE A 177 14.25 -3.79 -5.65
C ILE A 177 14.79 -4.01 -4.23
N PHE A 178 14.58 -5.19 -3.68
CA PHE A 178 15.05 -5.65 -2.37
C PHE A 178 15.53 -7.11 -2.46
N ALA A 179 16.14 -7.63 -1.41
CA ALA A 179 16.77 -8.97 -1.43
C ALA A 179 15.84 -10.14 -1.82
N GLY A 180 14.52 -9.99 -1.62
CA GLY A 180 13.51 -11.02 -1.97
C GLY A 180 12.68 -10.69 -3.21
N THR A 181 13.07 -9.71 -4.03
CA THR A 181 12.24 -9.25 -5.16
C THR A 181 12.00 -10.36 -6.20
N GLU A 182 13.03 -11.08 -6.61
CA GLU A 182 12.90 -12.17 -7.59
C GLU A 182 11.94 -13.27 -7.09
N GLU A 183 12.05 -13.62 -5.81
CA GLU A 183 11.16 -14.59 -5.19
C GLU A 183 9.72 -14.06 -5.16
N LEU A 184 9.49 -12.82 -4.73
CA LEU A 184 8.14 -12.24 -4.70
C LEU A 184 7.53 -12.19 -6.10
N VAL A 185 8.29 -11.73 -7.09
CA VAL A 185 7.87 -11.68 -8.49
C VAL A 185 7.49 -13.07 -9.01
N SER A 186 8.26 -14.11 -8.66
CA SER A 186 7.97 -15.49 -9.08
C SER A 186 6.66 -16.06 -8.52
N LEU A 187 6.19 -15.53 -7.40
CA LEU A 187 4.92 -15.91 -6.76
C LEU A 187 3.72 -15.14 -7.32
N CYS A 188 3.95 -14.05 -8.05
CA CYS A 188 2.89 -13.19 -8.57
C CYS A 188 2.38 -13.66 -9.93
N ASP A 189 1.07 -13.59 -10.13
CA ASP A 189 0.42 -13.86 -11.42
C ASP A 189 0.39 -12.58 -12.29
N VAL A 190 0.41 -11.40 -11.66
CA VAL A 190 0.42 -10.09 -12.32
C VAL A 190 1.42 -9.20 -11.60
N VAL A 191 2.34 -8.61 -12.34
CA VAL A 191 3.29 -7.62 -11.83
C VAL A 191 3.12 -6.33 -12.62
N MET A 192 2.87 -5.25 -11.92
CA MET A 192 2.83 -3.88 -12.45
C MET A 192 4.07 -3.17 -11.91
N GLY A 193 5.01 -2.86 -12.78
CA GLY A 193 6.25 -2.18 -12.41
C GLY A 193 6.28 -0.74 -12.89
N CYS A 194 7.05 0.12 -12.22
CA CYS A 194 7.43 1.41 -12.77
C CYS A 194 8.31 1.22 -14.01
N GLU A 195 8.48 2.27 -14.80
CA GLU A 195 9.13 2.22 -16.13
C GLU A 195 10.50 1.51 -16.14
N ASP A 196 11.29 1.73 -15.10
CA ASP A 196 12.64 1.17 -14.96
C ASP A 196 12.71 -0.14 -14.14
N PHE A 197 11.59 -0.63 -13.59
CA PHE A 197 11.59 -1.79 -12.71
C PHE A 197 12.18 -3.03 -13.39
N ALA A 198 11.71 -3.35 -14.59
CA ALA A 198 12.18 -4.52 -15.32
C ALA A 198 13.67 -4.45 -15.76
N GLN A 199 14.22 -3.23 -15.85
CA GLN A 199 15.64 -3.03 -16.16
C GLN A 199 16.53 -3.18 -14.91
N ARG A 200 15.95 -3.01 -13.73
CA ARG A 200 16.65 -3.09 -12.44
C ARG A 200 16.55 -4.48 -11.80
N LEU A 201 15.64 -5.32 -12.29
CA LEU A 201 15.46 -6.72 -11.87
C LEU A 201 16.52 -7.62 -12.53
#